data_4578c4ebb1b68554a92b33622ab08e23
#
_entry.id   4578c4ebb1b68554a92b33622ab08e23
#
_cell.length_a   1.000
_cell.length_b   1.000
_cell.length_c   1.000
_cell.angle_alpha   90.00
_cell.angle_beta   90.00
_cell.angle_gamma   90.00
#
_symmetry.space_group_name_H-M   'P 1'
#
loop_
_entity.id
_entity.type
_entity.pdbx_description
1 polymer ?
#
loop_
_entity_poly.entity_id
_entity_poly.type
_entity_poly.pdbx_seq_one_letter_code
_entity_poly.pdbx_strand_id
1 'polypeptide(L)'
;VTTLVVDAANVVGSRPDGWWKDRAGAARRLHEGLLVADTPYDVIVLVLEGAAKGGVKAGRDGHVRVVHAQGSGDETIVAETRAAAERGDRVTVVTADRFLRARCEGVGAMALSPSWLLDQLG
;
A
#
# COMPACT_ATOMS: atom_id res chain seq x y z
N VAL A 1 14.19 -9.48 -4.88
CA VAL A 1 12.75 -9.69 -5.11
C VAL A 1 12.09 -8.38 -5.49
N THR A 2 10.86 -8.45 -5.96
CA THR A 2 10.05 -7.27 -6.32
C THR A 2 9.06 -6.99 -5.19
N THR A 3 9.02 -5.73 -4.73
CA THR A 3 8.16 -5.30 -3.62
C THR A 3 7.28 -4.15 -4.06
N LEU A 4 5.99 -4.26 -3.76
CA LEU A 4 5.02 -3.20 -3.97
C LEU A 4 4.62 -2.63 -2.60
N VAL A 5 4.81 -1.33 -2.39
CA VAL A 5 4.37 -0.66 -1.17
C VAL A 5 3.12 0.13 -1.48
N VAL A 6 2.02 -0.18 -0.80
CA VAL A 6 0.70 0.37 -1.11
C VAL A 6 0.28 1.37 -0.04
N ASP A 7 0.04 2.60 -0.47
CA ASP A 7 -0.59 3.65 0.33
C ASP A 7 -2.10 3.39 0.34
N ALA A 8 -2.57 2.66 1.33
CA ALA A 8 -3.96 2.23 1.39
C ALA A 8 -4.93 3.41 1.39
N ALA A 9 -4.62 4.49 2.11
CA ALA A 9 -5.48 5.66 2.17
C ALA A 9 -5.73 6.26 0.78
N ASN A 10 -4.68 6.36 -0.04
CA ASN A 10 -4.79 6.89 -1.41
C ASN A 10 -5.55 5.93 -2.33
N VAL A 11 -5.32 4.64 -2.21
CA VAL A 11 -6.01 3.65 -3.05
C VAL A 11 -7.50 3.58 -2.70
N VAL A 12 -7.82 3.46 -1.43
CA VAL A 12 -9.20 3.44 -0.94
C VAL A 12 -9.90 4.75 -1.29
N GLY A 13 -9.23 5.87 -1.08
CA GLY A 13 -9.78 7.20 -1.37
C GLY A 13 -10.05 7.46 -2.84
N SER A 14 -9.49 6.66 -3.75
CA SER A 14 -9.72 6.79 -5.19
C SER A 14 -11.04 6.16 -5.65
N ARG A 15 -11.69 5.35 -4.80
CA ARG A 15 -12.96 4.70 -5.15
C ARG A 15 -14.15 5.52 -4.66
N PRO A 16 -15.15 5.80 -5.51
CA PRO A 16 -16.35 6.51 -5.09
C PRO A 16 -17.39 5.52 -4.51
N ASP A 17 -17.00 4.76 -3.51
CA ASP A 17 -17.78 3.64 -2.96
C ASP A 17 -18.23 3.86 -1.51
N GLY A 18 -18.12 5.09 -1.00
CA GLY A 18 -18.51 5.39 0.38
C GLY A 18 -17.52 4.92 1.43
N TRP A 19 -16.26 4.76 1.07
CA TRP A 19 -15.17 4.27 1.94
C TRP A 19 -15.06 5.04 3.27
N TRP A 20 -15.41 6.34 3.25
CA TRP A 20 -15.34 7.20 4.44
C TRP A 20 -16.34 6.80 5.53
N LYS A 21 -17.38 6.04 5.18
CA LYS A 21 -18.39 5.56 6.14
C LYS A 21 -17.93 4.31 6.87
N ASP A 22 -17.01 3.55 6.29
CA ASP A 22 -16.49 2.31 6.87
C ASP A 22 -15.05 2.08 6.38
N ARG A 23 -14.13 2.80 6.99
CA ARG A 23 -12.72 2.74 6.59
C ARG A 23 -12.10 1.37 6.87
N ALA A 24 -12.50 0.74 7.96
CA ALA A 24 -12.03 -0.61 8.30
C ALA A 24 -12.50 -1.63 7.25
N GLY A 25 -13.77 -1.56 6.86
CA GLY A 25 -14.30 -2.44 5.81
C GLY A 25 -13.64 -2.20 4.46
N ALA A 26 -13.38 -0.93 4.11
CA ALA A 26 -12.68 -0.60 2.88
C ALA A 26 -11.26 -1.19 2.86
N ALA A 27 -10.54 -1.10 3.97
CA ALA A 27 -9.20 -1.68 4.11
C ALA A 27 -9.25 -3.20 3.98
N ARG A 28 -10.26 -3.84 4.57
CA ARG A 28 -10.45 -5.29 4.48
C ARG A 28 -10.67 -5.72 3.03
N ARG A 29 -11.53 -5.02 2.30
CA ARG A 29 -11.79 -5.32 0.88
C ARG A 29 -10.54 -5.17 0.03
N LEU A 30 -9.74 -4.14 0.29
CA LEU A 30 -8.49 -3.94 -0.42
C LEU A 30 -7.51 -5.08 -0.13
N HIS A 31 -7.36 -5.46 1.12
CA HIS A 31 -6.49 -6.57 1.53
C HIS A 31 -6.91 -7.88 0.84
N GLU A 32 -8.21 -8.19 0.86
CA GLU A 32 -8.74 -9.39 0.21
C GLU A 32 -8.46 -9.37 -1.30
N GLY A 33 -8.62 -8.21 -1.95
CA GLY A 33 -8.30 -8.06 -3.36
C GLY A 33 -6.82 -8.29 -3.66
N LEU A 34 -5.94 -7.78 -2.80
CA LEU A 34 -4.49 -7.98 -2.97
C LEU A 34 -4.06 -9.43 -2.79
N LEU A 35 -4.74 -10.16 -1.89
CA LEU A 35 -4.44 -11.58 -1.66
C LEU A 35 -4.72 -12.44 -2.89
N VAL A 36 -5.74 -12.11 -3.67
CA VAL A 36 -6.16 -12.91 -4.82
C VAL A 36 -5.67 -12.35 -6.16
N ALA A 37 -5.20 -11.11 -6.20
CA ALA A 37 -4.76 -10.49 -7.45
C ALA A 37 -3.49 -11.16 -7.98
N ASP A 38 -3.43 -11.35 -9.28
CA ASP A 38 -2.26 -11.84 -9.97
C ASP A 38 -1.41 -10.65 -10.40
N THR A 39 -0.38 -10.33 -9.63
CA THR A 39 0.52 -9.23 -9.91
C THR A 39 1.97 -9.74 -10.00
N PRO A 40 2.86 -9.01 -10.68
CA PRO A 40 4.25 -9.45 -10.82
C PRO A 40 5.12 -9.17 -9.59
N TYR A 41 4.51 -8.88 -8.45
CA TYR A 41 5.25 -8.54 -7.22
C TYR A 41 5.32 -9.74 -6.29
N ASP A 42 6.52 -10.02 -5.79
CA ASP A 42 6.77 -11.11 -4.86
C ASP A 42 6.20 -10.80 -3.47
N VAL A 43 6.27 -9.53 -3.07
CA VAL A 43 5.80 -9.06 -1.77
C VAL A 43 5.00 -7.78 -1.96
N ILE A 44 3.85 -7.71 -1.29
CA ILE A 44 3.04 -6.48 -1.23
C ILE A 44 3.00 -6.03 0.22
N VAL A 45 3.42 -4.78 0.48
CA VAL A 45 3.34 -4.16 1.81
C VAL A 45 2.17 -3.20 1.80
N LEU A 46 1.13 -3.53 2.55
CA LEU A 46 -0.07 -2.71 2.67
C LEU A 46 0.02 -1.87 3.94
N VAL A 47 0.13 -0.56 3.80
CA VAL A 47 0.24 0.36 4.94
C VAL A 47 -1.11 0.93 5.27
N LEU A 48 -1.59 0.67 6.48
CA LEU A 48 -2.87 1.16 7.00
C LEU A 48 -2.63 2.22 8.07
N GLU A 49 -3.46 3.26 8.05
CA GLU A 49 -3.46 4.33 9.04
C GLU A 49 -4.85 4.58 9.61
N GLY A 50 -4.92 5.19 10.80
CA GLY A 50 -6.17 5.60 11.40
C GLY A 50 -7.15 4.46 11.59
N ALA A 51 -8.42 4.73 11.32
CA ALA A 51 -9.51 3.77 11.49
C ALA A 51 -9.39 2.54 10.56
N ALA A 52 -8.68 2.67 9.45
CA ALA A 52 -8.45 1.55 8.52
C ALA A 52 -7.74 0.38 9.21
N LYS A 53 -6.92 0.65 10.23
CA LYS A 53 -6.19 -0.38 10.98
C LYS A 53 -7.11 -1.40 11.64
N GLY A 54 -8.34 -1.03 11.95
CA GLY A 54 -9.33 -1.95 12.52
C GLY A 54 -9.84 -3.01 11.55
N GLY A 55 -9.57 -2.86 10.26
CA GLY A 55 -10.07 -3.79 9.23
C GLY A 55 -9.21 -5.02 9.04
N VAL A 56 -7.90 -4.92 9.26
CA VAL A 56 -6.96 -6.01 9.05
C VAL A 56 -5.87 -5.95 10.12
N LYS A 57 -5.56 -7.09 10.72
CA LYS A 57 -4.47 -7.17 11.69
C LYS A 57 -3.13 -6.98 11.00
N ALA A 58 -2.19 -6.36 11.70
CA ALA A 58 -0.81 -6.27 11.25
C ALA A 58 -0.19 -7.66 11.17
N GLY A 59 0.65 -7.88 10.18
CA GLY A 59 1.34 -9.14 10.00
C GLY A 59 1.29 -9.64 8.58
N ARG A 60 1.87 -10.80 8.36
CA ARG A 60 1.99 -11.39 7.04
C ARG A 60 0.86 -12.38 6.77
N ASP A 61 0.28 -12.27 5.59
CA ASP A 61 -0.71 -13.21 5.07
C ASP A 61 -0.32 -13.50 3.61
N GLY A 62 0.25 -14.68 3.38
CA GLY A 62 0.76 -15.04 2.06
C GLY A 62 1.85 -14.06 1.59
N HIS A 63 1.65 -13.49 0.41
CA HIS A 63 2.56 -12.50 -0.18
C HIS A 63 2.25 -11.06 0.25
N VAL A 64 1.23 -10.85 1.07
CA VAL A 64 0.83 -9.53 1.57
C VAL A 64 1.24 -9.37 3.03
N ARG A 65 1.97 -8.31 3.33
CA ARG A 65 2.31 -7.92 4.70
C ARG A 65 1.59 -6.63 5.03
N VAL A 66 0.81 -6.66 6.11
CA VAL A 66 0.06 -5.50 6.58
C VAL A 66 0.86 -4.80 7.67
N VAL A 67 1.06 -3.50 7.50
CA VAL A 67 1.79 -2.65 8.44
C VAL A 67 0.85 -1.56 8.94
N HIS A 68 0.76 -1.39 10.26
CA HIS A 68 -0.02 -0.34 10.89
C HIS A 68 0.88 0.87 11.18
N ALA A 69 0.58 2.01 10.56
CA ALA A 69 1.29 3.24 10.83
C ALA A 69 0.86 3.82 12.17
N GLN A 70 1.80 4.45 12.90
CA GLN A 70 1.52 5.06 14.20
C GLN A 70 0.93 6.46 14.09
N GLY A 71 1.02 7.08 12.94
CA GLY A 71 0.47 8.39 12.66
C GLY A 71 -0.05 8.41 11.26
N SER A 72 0.30 9.45 10.49
CA SER A 72 0.03 9.42 9.05
C SER A 72 0.86 8.31 8.41
N GLY A 73 0.33 7.71 7.35
CA GLY A 73 0.99 6.61 6.68
C GLY A 73 2.29 6.98 5.97
N ASP A 74 2.52 8.27 5.73
CA ASP A 74 3.62 8.74 4.87
C ASP A 74 5.00 8.31 5.37
N GLU A 75 5.28 8.52 6.65
CA GLU A 75 6.58 8.15 7.22
C GLU A 75 6.80 6.64 7.18
N THR A 76 5.77 5.87 7.46
CA THR A 76 5.83 4.41 7.41
C THR A 76 6.06 3.94 5.97
N ILE A 77 5.37 4.54 4.99
CA ILE A 77 5.55 4.19 3.59
C ILE A 77 6.98 4.45 3.13
N VAL A 78 7.54 5.61 3.48
CA VAL A 78 8.93 5.94 3.12
C VAL A 78 9.90 4.97 3.81
N ALA A 79 9.68 4.65 5.07
CA ALA A 79 10.54 3.72 5.82
C ALA A 79 10.52 2.32 5.21
N GLU A 80 9.34 1.81 4.87
CA GLU A 80 9.20 0.50 4.23
C GLU A 80 9.84 0.48 2.84
N THR A 81 9.68 1.55 2.08
CA THR A 81 10.28 1.70 0.75
C THR A 81 11.79 1.71 0.85
N ARG A 82 12.34 2.50 1.78
CA ARG A 82 13.78 2.57 2.01
C ARG A 82 14.35 1.23 2.43
N ALA A 83 13.71 0.55 3.37
CA ALA A 83 14.17 -0.76 3.85
C ALA A 83 14.21 -1.79 2.73
N ALA A 84 13.19 -1.81 1.87
CA ALA A 84 13.14 -2.72 0.74
C ALA A 84 14.25 -2.40 -0.29
N ALA A 85 14.46 -1.12 -0.59
CA ALA A 85 15.52 -0.70 -1.51
C ALA A 85 16.91 -1.06 -0.97
N GLU A 86 17.13 -0.89 0.34
CA GLU A 86 18.39 -1.24 0.97
C GLU A 86 18.67 -2.74 0.96
N ARG A 87 17.62 -3.57 0.94
CA ARG A 87 17.78 -5.04 0.76
C ARG A 87 18.11 -5.43 -0.68
N GLY A 88 18.08 -4.48 -1.62
CA GLY A 88 18.31 -4.76 -3.04
C GLY A 88 17.06 -5.12 -3.81
N ASP A 89 15.87 -4.96 -3.23
CA ASP A 89 14.61 -5.21 -3.91
C ASP A 89 14.35 -4.15 -4.99
N ARG A 90 13.60 -4.55 -6.02
CA ARG A 90 12.97 -3.58 -6.92
C ARG A 90 11.68 -3.14 -6.25
N VAL A 91 11.60 -1.85 -5.93
CA VAL A 91 10.48 -1.32 -5.15
C VAL A 91 9.64 -0.40 -6.00
N THR A 92 8.31 -0.61 -5.94
CA THR A 92 7.33 0.28 -6.53
C THR A 92 6.37 0.73 -5.43
N VAL A 93 6.08 2.03 -5.38
CA VAL A 93 5.09 2.58 -4.45
C VAL A 93 3.82 2.95 -5.22
N VAL A 94 2.67 2.70 -4.60
CA VAL A 94 1.37 3.09 -5.16
C VAL A 94 0.81 4.23 -4.32
N THR A 95 0.79 5.42 -4.88
CA THR A 95 0.24 6.62 -4.25
C THR A 95 -0.08 7.69 -5.29
N ALA A 96 -1.06 8.54 -5.00
CA ALA A 96 -1.36 9.74 -5.77
C ALA A 96 -0.73 11.00 -5.16
N ASP A 97 -0.18 10.90 -3.96
CA ASP A 97 0.43 12.03 -3.26
C ASP A 97 1.79 12.36 -3.87
N ARG A 98 1.92 13.56 -4.44
CA ARG A 98 3.14 13.98 -5.15
C ARG A 98 4.35 14.09 -4.23
N PHE A 99 4.17 14.56 -3.00
CA PHE A 99 5.28 14.70 -2.06
C PHE A 99 5.77 13.33 -1.60
N LEU A 100 4.84 12.43 -1.29
CA LEU A 100 5.17 11.06 -0.89
C LEU A 100 5.87 10.34 -2.04
N ARG A 101 5.35 10.48 -3.25
CA ARG A 101 5.94 9.91 -4.46
C ARG A 101 7.40 10.36 -4.62
N ALA A 102 7.65 11.66 -4.52
CA ALA A 102 9.00 12.21 -4.67
C ALA A 102 9.95 11.67 -3.61
N ARG A 103 9.50 11.53 -2.37
CA ARG A 103 10.31 10.96 -1.29
C ARG A 103 10.66 9.49 -1.57
N CYS A 104 9.71 8.71 -2.04
CA CYS A 104 9.94 7.30 -2.37
C CYS A 104 10.86 7.15 -3.58
N GLU A 105 10.68 7.97 -4.61
CA GLU A 105 11.59 7.99 -5.76
C GLU A 105 13.01 8.36 -5.34
N GLY A 106 13.15 9.27 -4.38
CA GLY A 106 14.44 9.68 -3.83
C GLY A 106 15.21 8.55 -3.12
N VAL A 107 14.53 7.50 -2.67
CA VAL A 107 15.17 6.33 -2.06
C VAL A 107 15.22 5.12 -3.01
N GLY A 108 14.92 5.33 -4.29
CA GLY A 108 15.14 4.33 -5.32
C GLY A 108 13.91 3.60 -5.81
N ALA A 109 12.70 4.02 -5.42
CA ALA A 109 11.47 3.38 -5.87
C ALA A 109 10.94 3.97 -7.17
N MET A 110 10.19 3.17 -7.91
CA MET A 110 9.28 3.66 -8.94
C MET A 110 7.94 3.96 -8.31
N ALA A 111 7.11 4.77 -8.97
CA ALA A 111 5.79 5.11 -8.47
C ALA A 111 4.72 4.82 -9.52
N LEU A 112 3.60 4.26 -9.07
CA LEU A 112 2.42 4.02 -9.89
C LEU A 112 1.19 4.62 -9.22
N SER A 113 0.17 4.91 -10.02
CA SER A 113 -1.06 5.51 -9.53
C SER A 113 -1.98 4.49 -8.86
N PRO A 114 -2.87 4.93 -7.94
CA PRO A 114 -3.90 4.05 -7.40
C PRO A 114 -4.78 3.41 -8.47
N SER A 115 -5.08 4.12 -9.57
CA SER A 115 -5.90 3.57 -10.65
C SER A 115 -5.24 2.36 -11.31
N TRP A 116 -3.92 2.38 -11.46
CA TRP A 116 -3.21 1.20 -11.97
C TRP A 116 -3.48 -0.02 -11.08
N LEU A 117 -3.36 0.14 -9.76
CA LEU A 117 -3.57 -0.97 -8.83
C LEU A 117 -5.02 -1.45 -8.87
N LEU A 118 -5.98 -0.52 -8.87
CA LEU A 118 -7.40 -0.88 -8.92
C LEU A 118 -7.75 -1.67 -10.18
N ASP A 119 -7.11 -1.37 -11.30
CA ASP A 119 -7.28 -2.13 -12.54
C ASP A 119 -6.77 -3.58 -12.38
N GLN A 120 -5.72 -3.80 -11.59
CA GLN A 120 -5.22 -5.15 -11.32
C GLN A 120 -6.17 -5.95 -10.42
N LEU A 121 -6.96 -5.29 -9.62
CA LEU A 121 -7.88 -5.94 -8.69
C LEU A 121 -9.23 -6.30 -9.32
N GLY A 122 -9.46 -5.86 -10.52
CA GLY A 122 -10.70 -6.13 -11.24
C GLY A 122 -11.77 -5.12 -10.95
#